data_452ab41b2f01e8a45c01a9e0875271f2
#
_entry.id   452ab41b2f01e8a45c01a9e0875271f2
#
_cell.length_a   1.000
_cell.length_b   1.000
_cell.length_c   1.000
_cell.angle_alpha   90.00
_cell.angle_beta   90.00
_cell.angle_gamma   90.00
#
_symmetry.space_group_name_H-M   'P 1'
#
loop_
_entity.id
_entity.type
_entity.pdbx_description
1 polymer ?
#
loop_
_entity_poly.entity_id
_entity_poly.type
_entity_poly.pdbx_seq_one_letter_code
_entity_poly.pdbx_strand_id
1 'polypeptide(L)'
;SNEISGANTLKELNQLEIQSQNFIKKNLLDSGVRIIHPETVYIESNVNISPGVVIEPNVVIKKNVNIKSETIIKSFSYIENSSIGRNCSIGPYARIRPEADIADNVKIGNFVEIKKSKLSKGVKVNHLSYIGDTTVGVNSNIGAGTITCNYDGKNKLKCKIGDNTFIGSNTTIIAPVKIGSKAYIAAGSVITKTIPSNHFSIARSKQKNKININK
;
A
#
# COMPACT_ATOMS: atom_id res chain seq x y z
N SER A 1 2.44 9.01 -39.27
CA SER A 1 3.67 8.21 -39.42
C SER A 1 4.79 8.67 -38.51
N ASN A 2 4.48 8.94 -37.23
CA ASN A 2 5.47 9.35 -36.21
C ASN A 2 5.89 8.21 -35.27
N GLU A 3 5.64 6.96 -35.65
CA GLU A 3 5.86 5.79 -34.79
C GLU A 3 7.30 5.25 -34.79
N ILE A 4 8.16 5.77 -35.68
CA ILE A 4 9.56 5.33 -35.81
C ILE A 4 10.49 6.55 -35.71
N SER A 5 10.52 7.18 -34.54
CA SER A 5 11.52 8.22 -34.27
C SER A 5 12.58 7.62 -33.34
N GLY A 6 13.83 7.51 -33.81
CA GLY A 6 14.97 7.22 -32.98
C GLY A 6 15.43 8.48 -32.24
N ALA A 7 16.00 8.33 -31.04
CA ALA A 7 16.65 9.41 -30.31
C ALA A 7 18.17 9.25 -30.38
N ASN A 8 18.87 10.26 -30.86
CA ASN A 8 20.34 10.31 -30.90
C ASN A 8 20.91 11.20 -29.78
N THR A 9 20.07 12.00 -29.15
CA THR A 9 20.45 12.93 -28.08
C THR A 9 19.51 12.81 -26.89
N LEU A 10 19.94 13.19 -25.69
CA LEU A 10 19.10 13.23 -24.49
C LEU A 10 17.91 14.18 -24.65
N LYS A 11 18.07 15.23 -25.43
CA LYS A 11 16.97 16.17 -25.77
C LYS A 11 15.87 15.48 -26.57
N GLU A 12 16.25 14.73 -27.61
CA GLU A 12 15.32 13.95 -28.43
C GLU A 12 14.65 12.83 -27.61
N LEU A 13 15.41 12.13 -26.77
CA LEU A 13 14.86 11.13 -25.86
C LEU A 13 13.80 11.73 -24.94
N ASN A 14 14.07 12.88 -24.31
CA ASN A 14 13.09 13.56 -23.46
C ASN A 14 11.84 13.97 -24.24
N GLN A 15 11.97 14.41 -25.48
CA GLN A 15 10.81 14.73 -26.33
C GLN A 15 9.96 13.49 -26.61
N LEU A 16 10.58 12.34 -26.90
CA LEU A 16 9.87 11.09 -27.11
C LEU A 16 9.18 10.60 -25.83
N GLU A 17 9.80 10.75 -24.67
CA GLU A 17 9.18 10.43 -23.38
C GLU A 17 7.94 11.28 -23.12
N ILE A 18 7.98 12.60 -23.38
CA ILE A 18 6.82 13.48 -23.27
C ILE A 18 5.70 13.06 -24.23
N GLN A 19 6.02 12.74 -25.48
CA GLN A 19 5.04 12.27 -26.46
C GLN A 19 4.40 10.94 -26.01
N SER A 20 5.21 9.99 -25.54
CA SER A 20 4.75 8.71 -25.01
C SER A 20 3.82 8.90 -23.81
N GLN A 21 4.18 9.76 -22.86
CA GLN A 21 3.34 10.08 -21.69
C GLN A 21 2.01 10.72 -22.11
N ASN A 22 2.02 11.62 -23.08
CA ASN A 22 0.80 12.23 -23.60
C ASN A 22 -0.11 11.23 -24.28
N PHE A 23 0.45 10.30 -25.07
CA PHE A 23 -0.28 9.23 -25.72
C PHE A 23 -0.93 8.26 -24.70
N ILE A 24 -0.17 7.81 -23.70
CA ILE A 24 -0.68 6.91 -22.65
C ILE A 24 -1.84 7.58 -21.90
N LYS A 25 -1.64 8.81 -21.45
CA LYS A 25 -2.65 9.55 -20.67
C LYS A 25 -3.89 9.87 -21.49
N LYS A 26 -3.72 10.22 -22.77
CA LYS A 26 -4.85 10.44 -23.69
C LYS A 26 -5.71 9.18 -23.81
N ASN A 27 -5.11 8.02 -24.05
CA ASN A 27 -5.85 6.76 -24.19
C ASN A 27 -6.60 6.39 -22.89
N LEU A 28 -6.00 6.66 -21.71
CA LEU A 28 -6.66 6.44 -20.43
C LEU A 28 -7.84 7.39 -20.22
N LEU A 29 -7.70 8.67 -20.56
CA LEU A 29 -8.80 9.65 -20.49
C LEU A 29 -9.92 9.25 -21.45
N ASP A 30 -9.61 8.86 -22.69
CA ASP A 30 -10.58 8.40 -23.70
C ASP A 30 -11.30 7.12 -23.24
N SER A 31 -10.66 6.28 -22.43
CA SER A 31 -11.26 5.05 -21.84
C SER A 31 -12.08 5.29 -20.57
N GLY A 32 -12.21 6.54 -20.11
CA GLY A 32 -13.01 6.87 -18.92
C GLY A 32 -12.25 6.87 -17.59
N VAL A 33 -10.92 6.93 -17.62
CA VAL A 33 -10.10 7.20 -16.43
C VAL A 33 -10.03 8.70 -16.21
N ARG A 34 -10.26 9.17 -14.99
CA ARG A 34 -10.10 10.58 -14.64
C ARG A 34 -8.69 10.84 -14.12
N ILE A 35 -7.92 11.66 -14.83
CA ILE A 35 -6.59 12.10 -14.40
C ILE A 35 -6.65 13.59 -14.09
N ILE A 36 -6.39 13.95 -12.85
CA ILE A 36 -6.36 15.35 -12.39
C ILE A 36 -4.95 15.91 -12.58
N HIS A 37 -4.81 17.02 -13.29
CA HIS A 37 -3.52 17.59 -13.68
C HIS A 37 -2.60 16.56 -14.36
N PRO A 38 -2.95 16.07 -15.56
CA PRO A 38 -2.22 14.98 -16.25
C PRO A 38 -0.72 15.26 -16.44
N GLU A 39 -0.33 16.53 -16.52
CA GLU A 39 1.07 16.96 -16.67
C GLU A 39 1.96 16.57 -15.48
N THR A 40 1.37 16.37 -14.29
CA THR A 40 2.10 16.00 -13.07
C THR A 40 2.11 14.50 -12.81
N VAL A 41 1.33 13.72 -13.58
CA VAL A 41 1.17 12.28 -13.40
C VAL A 41 2.08 11.53 -14.37
N TYR A 42 2.81 10.54 -13.86
CA TYR A 42 3.67 9.67 -14.67
C TYR A 42 3.13 8.25 -14.68
N ILE A 43 2.90 7.68 -15.87
CA ILE A 43 2.39 6.32 -16.04
C ILE A 43 3.24 5.59 -17.08
N GLU A 44 3.87 4.48 -16.68
CA GLU A 44 4.63 3.64 -17.61
C GLU A 44 3.70 2.84 -18.56
N SER A 45 4.28 2.34 -19.63
CA SER A 45 3.64 1.33 -20.47
C SER A 45 3.35 0.04 -19.66
N ASN A 46 2.49 -0.84 -20.18
CA ASN A 46 2.05 -2.06 -19.47
C ASN A 46 1.33 -1.82 -18.13
N VAL A 47 0.57 -0.74 -18.06
CA VAL A 47 -0.34 -0.45 -16.95
C VAL A 47 -1.77 -0.63 -17.45
N ASN A 48 -2.58 -1.35 -16.68
CA ASN A 48 -4.00 -1.55 -16.97
C ASN A 48 -4.85 -0.82 -15.91
N ILE A 49 -5.57 0.22 -16.33
CA ILE A 49 -6.42 1.03 -15.46
C ILE A 49 -7.84 1.00 -16.01
N SER A 50 -8.76 0.51 -15.20
CA SER A 50 -10.18 0.41 -15.59
C SER A 50 -10.86 1.78 -15.63
N PRO A 51 -11.93 1.95 -16.45
CA PRO A 51 -12.80 3.12 -16.39
C PRO A 51 -13.30 3.42 -14.97
N GLY A 52 -13.53 4.69 -14.66
CA GLY A 52 -14.00 5.15 -13.34
C GLY A 52 -12.91 5.25 -12.27
N VAL A 53 -11.66 4.93 -12.58
CA VAL A 53 -10.53 5.22 -11.69
C VAL A 53 -10.23 6.71 -11.70
N VAL A 54 -9.91 7.26 -10.52
CA VAL A 54 -9.45 8.64 -10.36
C VAL A 54 -8.00 8.66 -9.94
N ILE A 55 -7.17 9.42 -10.65
CA ILE A 55 -5.74 9.62 -10.35
C ILE A 55 -5.53 11.09 -10.02
N GLU A 56 -5.09 11.37 -8.81
CA GLU A 56 -4.77 12.70 -8.34
C GLU A 56 -3.38 13.17 -8.82
N PRO A 57 -3.04 14.47 -8.67
CA PRO A 57 -1.75 15.00 -9.10
C PRO A 57 -0.53 14.35 -8.43
N ASN A 58 0.60 14.37 -9.12
CA ASN A 58 1.90 13.90 -8.64
C ASN A 58 1.93 12.39 -8.29
N VAL A 59 1.09 11.61 -8.94
CA VAL A 59 1.10 10.14 -8.82
C VAL A 59 2.08 9.54 -9.83
N VAL A 60 2.81 8.51 -9.40
CA VAL A 60 3.70 7.73 -10.24
C VAL A 60 3.21 6.28 -10.29
N ILE A 61 2.91 5.79 -11.49
CA ILE A 61 2.50 4.39 -11.73
C ILE A 61 3.51 3.75 -12.67
N LYS A 62 4.25 2.79 -12.13
CA LYS A 62 5.27 2.03 -12.86
C LYS A 62 4.64 0.82 -13.57
N LYS A 63 5.46 0.08 -14.31
CA LYS A 63 5.02 -1.07 -15.11
C LYS A 63 4.31 -2.17 -14.29
N ASN A 64 3.51 -2.98 -14.99
CA ASN A 64 2.83 -4.16 -14.46
C ASN A 64 1.88 -3.84 -13.29
N VAL A 65 1.20 -2.71 -13.36
CA VAL A 65 0.16 -2.33 -12.40
C VAL A 65 -1.20 -2.55 -13.03
N ASN A 66 -2.11 -3.13 -12.25
CA ASN A 66 -3.52 -3.30 -12.61
C ASN A 66 -4.41 -2.62 -11.56
N ILE A 67 -5.25 -1.67 -11.98
CA ILE A 67 -6.15 -0.92 -11.09
C ILE A 67 -7.58 -1.08 -11.58
N LYS A 68 -8.45 -1.61 -10.74
CA LYS A 68 -9.87 -1.81 -11.06
C LYS A 68 -10.71 -0.57 -10.76
N SER A 69 -11.91 -0.54 -11.34
CA SER A 69 -12.85 0.59 -11.33
C SER A 69 -13.15 1.16 -9.93
N GLU A 70 -13.59 2.42 -9.91
CA GLU A 70 -13.97 3.17 -8.70
C GLU A 70 -12.87 3.34 -7.64
N THR A 71 -11.63 3.07 -8.00
CA THR A 71 -10.48 3.26 -7.13
C THR A 71 -9.91 4.67 -7.28
N ILE A 72 -9.52 5.26 -6.16
CA ILE A 72 -8.91 6.59 -6.11
C ILE A 72 -7.45 6.44 -5.71
N ILE A 73 -6.54 6.88 -6.58
CA ILE A 73 -5.11 6.99 -6.29
C ILE A 73 -4.81 8.44 -5.93
N LYS A 74 -4.49 8.68 -4.68
CA LYS A 74 -4.27 10.01 -4.14
C LYS A 74 -2.85 10.49 -4.36
N SER A 75 -2.70 11.80 -4.32
CA SER A 75 -1.46 12.52 -4.63
C SER A 75 -0.22 11.95 -3.94
N PHE A 76 0.91 12.02 -4.65
CA PHE A 76 2.23 11.57 -4.19
C PHE A 76 2.34 10.08 -3.90
N SER A 77 1.40 9.27 -4.39
CA SER A 77 1.50 7.80 -4.29
C SER A 77 2.41 7.25 -5.38
N TYR A 78 3.19 6.22 -5.02
CA TYR A 78 4.09 5.51 -5.92
C TYR A 78 3.70 4.03 -5.98
N ILE A 79 3.39 3.52 -7.17
CA ILE A 79 2.83 2.18 -7.36
C ILE A 79 3.63 1.43 -8.41
N GLU A 80 4.05 0.22 -8.11
CA GLU A 80 4.83 -0.63 -9.01
C GLU A 80 4.44 -2.12 -8.89
N ASN A 81 4.41 -2.83 -10.02
CA ASN A 81 4.25 -4.29 -10.13
C ASN A 81 3.27 -4.88 -9.10
N SER A 82 2.00 -4.45 -9.16
CA SER A 82 0.98 -4.76 -8.16
C SER A 82 -0.42 -4.76 -8.73
N SER A 83 -1.36 -5.37 -8.01
CA SER A 83 -2.78 -5.36 -8.35
C SER A 83 -3.61 -4.65 -7.27
N ILE A 84 -4.55 -3.82 -7.70
CA ILE A 84 -5.46 -3.05 -6.85
C ILE A 84 -6.89 -3.30 -7.30
N GLY A 85 -7.71 -3.75 -6.37
CA GLY A 85 -9.11 -4.07 -6.57
C GLY A 85 -10.02 -2.86 -6.80
N ARG A 86 -11.32 -3.09 -6.75
CA ARG A 86 -12.35 -2.05 -6.93
C ARG A 86 -12.58 -1.25 -5.66
N ASN A 87 -13.03 0.00 -5.85
CA ASN A 87 -13.46 0.87 -4.74
C ASN A 87 -12.43 0.99 -3.62
N CYS A 88 -11.15 1.05 -4.01
CA CYS A 88 -10.04 1.25 -3.10
C CYS A 88 -9.69 2.74 -2.96
N SER A 89 -9.09 3.09 -1.83
CA SER A 89 -8.51 4.42 -1.61
C SER A 89 -7.04 4.26 -1.25
N ILE A 90 -6.14 4.74 -2.11
CA ILE A 90 -4.69 4.55 -1.98
C ILE A 90 -4.01 5.90 -1.83
N GLY A 91 -3.33 6.13 -0.72
CA GLY A 91 -2.63 7.36 -0.42
C GLY A 91 -3.43 8.38 0.41
N PRO A 92 -2.96 9.64 0.48
CA PRO A 92 -1.76 10.16 -0.22
C PRO A 92 -0.44 9.60 0.33
N TYR A 93 0.67 9.79 -0.40
CA TYR A 93 2.01 9.33 0.01
C TYR A 93 2.07 7.82 0.32
N ALA A 94 1.30 7.00 -0.38
CA ALA A 94 1.37 5.55 -0.25
C ALA A 94 2.45 4.98 -1.19
N ARG A 95 3.19 3.97 -0.72
CA ARG A 95 4.12 3.22 -1.53
C ARG A 95 3.67 1.78 -1.70
N ILE A 96 3.22 1.43 -2.89
CA ILE A 96 2.80 0.07 -3.23
C ILE A 96 3.92 -0.57 -4.05
N ARG A 97 4.56 -1.56 -3.45
CA ARG A 97 5.74 -2.23 -4.00
C ARG A 97 5.40 -3.55 -4.68
N PRO A 98 6.37 -4.13 -5.39
CA PRO A 98 6.17 -5.38 -6.13
C PRO A 98 5.53 -6.50 -5.29
N GLU A 99 4.70 -7.30 -5.98
CA GLU A 99 3.95 -8.42 -5.44
C GLU A 99 2.92 -8.03 -4.35
N ALA A 100 2.45 -6.79 -4.35
CA ALA A 100 1.30 -6.40 -3.55
C ALA A 100 0.00 -6.77 -4.29
N ASP A 101 -0.87 -7.55 -3.62
CA ASP A 101 -2.20 -7.94 -4.10
C ASP A 101 -3.25 -7.33 -3.16
N ILE A 102 -3.93 -6.30 -3.63
CA ILE A 102 -4.89 -5.51 -2.85
C ILE A 102 -6.29 -5.78 -3.38
N ALA A 103 -7.12 -6.44 -2.56
CA ALA A 103 -8.50 -6.77 -2.92
C ALA A 103 -9.43 -5.54 -2.88
N ASP A 104 -10.73 -5.75 -3.15
CA ASP A 104 -11.73 -4.69 -3.20
C ASP A 104 -11.97 -4.00 -1.84
N ASN A 105 -12.37 -2.73 -1.87
CA ASN A 105 -12.75 -1.91 -0.71
C ASN A 105 -11.62 -1.70 0.33
N VAL A 106 -10.38 -1.85 -0.07
CA VAL A 106 -9.23 -1.63 0.82
C VAL A 106 -8.92 -0.14 0.92
N LYS A 107 -8.54 0.30 2.13
CA LYS A 107 -8.08 1.66 2.39
C LYS A 107 -6.62 1.65 2.84
N ILE A 108 -5.77 2.28 2.07
CA ILE A 108 -4.36 2.50 2.38
C ILE A 108 -4.15 4.00 2.46
N GLY A 109 -3.70 4.49 3.59
CA GLY A 109 -3.54 5.93 3.82
C GLY A 109 -2.09 6.40 3.70
N ASN A 110 -1.82 7.53 4.34
CA ASN A 110 -0.57 8.26 4.19
C ASN A 110 0.63 7.56 4.86
N PHE A 111 1.77 7.61 4.17
CA PHE A 111 3.04 7.02 4.62
C PHE A 111 2.91 5.54 4.96
N VAL A 112 2.12 4.82 4.19
CA VAL A 112 1.98 3.37 4.28
C VAL A 112 2.75 2.72 3.15
N GLU A 113 3.56 1.73 3.48
CA GLU A 113 4.28 0.91 2.51
C GLU A 113 3.76 -0.53 2.55
N ILE A 114 3.36 -1.05 1.38
CA ILE A 114 2.92 -2.44 1.19
C ILE A 114 3.88 -3.13 0.24
N LYS A 115 4.45 -4.25 0.66
CA LYS A 115 5.40 -5.02 -0.15
C LYS A 115 5.11 -6.51 -0.06
N LYS A 116 5.02 -7.19 -1.21
CA LYS A 116 4.88 -8.67 -1.28
C LYS A 116 3.83 -9.20 -0.29
N SER A 117 2.67 -8.55 -0.29
CA SER A 117 1.62 -8.77 0.72
C SER A 117 0.25 -8.84 0.07
N LYS A 118 -0.62 -9.65 0.67
CA LYS A 118 -2.01 -9.79 0.24
C LYS A 118 -2.93 -9.15 1.26
N LEU A 119 -3.65 -8.11 0.83
CA LEU A 119 -4.68 -7.45 1.63
C LEU A 119 -6.06 -7.89 1.14
N SER A 120 -6.80 -8.60 1.97
CA SER A 120 -8.14 -9.08 1.64
C SER A 120 -9.16 -7.93 1.65
N LYS A 121 -10.37 -8.20 1.14
CA LYS A 121 -11.45 -7.22 1.03
C LYS A 121 -11.69 -6.44 2.32
N GLY A 122 -11.83 -5.12 2.21
CA GLY A 122 -12.18 -4.24 3.31
C GLY A 122 -11.10 -3.97 4.35
N VAL A 123 -9.87 -4.42 4.11
CA VAL A 123 -8.73 -4.14 5.01
C VAL A 123 -8.45 -2.64 5.06
N LYS A 124 -8.08 -2.16 6.25
CA LYS A 124 -7.69 -0.75 6.48
C LYS A 124 -6.28 -0.68 7.04
N VAL A 125 -5.42 0.11 6.38
CA VAL A 125 -4.05 0.44 6.80
C VAL A 125 -3.88 1.94 6.57
N ASN A 126 -4.28 2.77 7.52
CA ASN A 126 -4.51 4.17 7.22
C ASN A 126 -3.30 5.09 7.45
N HIS A 127 -2.30 4.72 8.27
CA HIS A 127 -1.24 5.65 8.68
C HIS A 127 0.07 4.96 9.01
N LEU A 128 1.19 5.51 8.49
CA LEU A 128 2.55 5.31 9.00
C LEU A 128 2.94 3.84 9.24
N SER A 129 2.55 2.93 8.37
CA SER A 129 2.74 1.49 8.59
C SER A 129 3.57 0.83 7.50
N TYR A 130 4.34 -0.21 7.87
CA TYR A 130 5.01 -1.09 6.93
C TYR A 130 4.43 -2.51 7.00
N ILE A 131 3.87 -2.97 5.89
CA ILE A 131 3.30 -4.32 5.75
C ILE A 131 4.08 -5.06 4.66
N GLY A 132 4.99 -5.93 5.10
CA GLY A 132 5.84 -6.72 4.22
C GLY A 132 5.65 -8.22 4.43
N ASP A 133 5.66 -8.98 3.33
CA ASP A 133 5.55 -10.45 3.30
C ASP A 133 4.37 -10.99 4.16
N THR A 134 3.23 -10.29 4.14
CA THR A 134 2.10 -10.52 5.05
C THR A 134 0.79 -10.79 4.30
N THR A 135 0.00 -11.73 4.80
CA THR A 135 -1.40 -11.87 4.37
C THR A 135 -2.30 -11.30 5.47
N VAL A 136 -3.19 -10.36 5.09
CA VAL A 136 -4.16 -9.73 6.00
C VAL A 136 -5.58 -10.14 5.60
N GLY A 137 -6.31 -10.70 6.54
CA GLY A 137 -7.67 -11.21 6.36
C GLY A 137 -8.72 -10.11 6.23
N VAL A 138 -9.91 -10.52 5.80
CA VAL A 138 -11.05 -9.64 5.47
C VAL A 138 -11.40 -8.71 6.62
N ASN A 139 -11.71 -7.44 6.29
CA ASN A 139 -12.17 -6.39 7.23
C ASN A 139 -11.24 -6.11 8.42
N SER A 140 -10.00 -6.56 8.37
CA SER A 140 -9.05 -6.29 9.46
C SER A 140 -8.54 -4.87 9.43
N ASN A 141 -8.30 -4.31 10.61
CA ASN A 141 -7.80 -2.95 10.79
C ASN A 141 -6.38 -2.97 11.35
N ILE A 142 -5.46 -2.33 10.64
CA ILE A 142 -4.07 -2.16 11.06
C ILE A 142 -3.92 -0.74 11.61
N GLY A 143 -3.59 -0.65 12.89
CA GLY A 143 -3.36 0.63 13.59
C GLY A 143 -2.12 1.36 13.09
N ALA A 144 -2.12 2.68 13.26
CA ALA A 144 -1.03 3.56 12.87
C ALA A 144 0.31 3.11 13.46
N GLY A 145 1.39 3.20 12.70
CA GLY A 145 2.73 2.84 13.18
C GLY A 145 2.98 1.33 13.31
N THR A 146 2.10 0.49 12.79
CA THR A 146 2.31 -0.97 12.80
C THR A 146 3.42 -1.37 11.82
N ILE A 147 4.34 -2.21 12.29
CA ILE A 147 5.45 -2.72 11.48
C ILE A 147 5.45 -4.25 11.52
N THR A 148 5.47 -4.89 10.35
CA THR A 148 5.79 -6.30 10.22
C THR A 148 7.29 -6.46 10.05
N CYS A 149 7.99 -6.95 11.09
CA CYS A 149 9.43 -7.22 11.06
C CYS A 149 9.66 -8.55 10.34
N ASN A 150 9.68 -8.50 9.01
CA ASN A 150 9.73 -9.67 8.13
C ASN A 150 11.14 -10.13 7.75
N TYR A 151 12.19 -9.47 8.23
CA TYR A 151 13.58 -9.76 7.90
C TYR A 151 14.43 -10.01 9.16
N ASP A 152 15.07 -11.16 9.25
CA ASP A 152 15.89 -11.60 10.37
C ASP A 152 17.39 -11.34 10.21
N GLY A 153 17.79 -10.63 9.13
CA GLY A 153 19.18 -10.41 8.74
C GLY A 153 19.64 -11.33 7.61
N LYS A 154 18.94 -12.44 7.36
CA LYS A 154 19.25 -13.42 6.29
C LYS A 154 18.04 -13.73 5.44
N ASN A 155 16.89 -14.03 6.05
CA ASN A 155 15.69 -14.55 5.40
C ASN A 155 14.54 -13.55 5.54
N LYS A 156 13.59 -13.63 4.58
CA LYS A 156 12.30 -12.95 4.67
C LYS A 156 11.25 -13.94 5.13
N LEU A 157 10.64 -13.65 6.26
CA LEU A 157 9.67 -14.49 6.94
C LEU A 157 8.27 -13.90 6.79
N LYS A 158 7.26 -14.77 6.79
CA LYS A 158 5.87 -14.39 6.51
C LYS A 158 5.07 -14.22 7.80
N CYS A 159 4.17 -13.21 7.79
CA CYS A 159 3.12 -13.05 8.79
C CYS A 159 1.75 -13.40 8.20
N LYS A 160 0.84 -13.85 9.06
CA LYS A 160 -0.56 -14.04 8.71
C LYS A 160 -1.44 -13.40 9.76
N ILE A 161 -2.31 -12.47 9.34
CA ILE A 161 -3.32 -11.81 10.18
C ILE A 161 -4.69 -12.31 9.69
N GLY A 162 -5.50 -12.81 10.59
CA GLY A 162 -6.83 -13.36 10.30
C GLY A 162 -7.87 -12.29 10.00
N ASP A 163 -9.10 -12.73 9.75
CA ASP A 163 -10.22 -11.85 9.41
C ASP A 163 -10.76 -11.08 10.63
N ASN A 164 -11.30 -9.88 10.39
CA ASN A 164 -11.91 -9.04 11.42
C ASN A 164 -10.99 -8.81 12.63
N THR A 165 -9.69 -8.79 12.41
CA THR A 165 -8.67 -8.58 13.44
C THR A 165 -8.41 -7.09 13.62
N PHE A 166 -8.24 -6.66 14.86
CA PHE A 166 -7.84 -5.30 15.19
C PHE A 166 -6.41 -5.28 15.73
N ILE A 167 -5.52 -4.62 15.00
CA ILE A 167 -4.15 -4.37 15.45
C ILE A 167 -4.07 -2.94 15.98
N GLY A 168 -3.74 -2.80 17.26
CA GLY A 168 -3.56 -1.49 17.90
C GLY A 168 -2.36 -0.74 17.35
N SER A 169 -2.38 0.59 17.48
CA SER A 169 -1.31 1.46 16.99
C SER A 169 0.06 1.13 17.61
N ASN A 170 1.14 1.39 16.87
CA ASN A 170 2.52 1.13 17.28
C ASN A 170 2.77 -0.34 17.67
N THR A 171 2.08 -1.27 17.02
CA THR A 171 2.34 -2.69 17.20
C THR A 171 3.48 -3.14 16.31
N THR A 172 4.45 -3.86 16.90
CA THR A 172 5.53 -4.53 16.19
C THR A 172 5.23 -6.02 16.08
N ILE A 173 5.18 -6.57 14.86
CA ILE A 173 4.88 -7.98 14.61
C ILE A 173 6.16 -8.65 14.12
N ILE A 174 6.79 -9.49 14.94
CA ILE A 174 8.05 -10.17 14.62
C ILE A 174 7.73 -11.48 13.87
N ALA A 175 8.03 -11.51 12.58
CA ALA A 175 7.83 -12.72 11.77
C ALA A 175 8.79 -13.86 12.16
N PRO A 176 8.36 -15.14 12.06
CA PRO A 176 7.08 -15.60 11.55
C PRO A 176 6.01 -15.64 12.65
N VAL A 177 4.87 -15.00 12.43
CA VAL A 177 3.76 -14.97 13.40
C VAL A 177 2.42 -15.17 12.70
N LYS A 178 1.51 -15.89 13.35
CA LYS A 178 0.12 -16.02 12.95
C LYS A 178 -0.79 -15.39 14.00
N ILE A 179 -1.59 -14.40 13.60
CA ILE A 179 -2.63 -13.77 14.42
C ILE A 179 -3.97 -14.29 13.92
N GLY A 180 -4.74 -14.90 14.81
CA GLY A 180 -6.03 -15.51 14.49
C GLY A 180 -7.11 -14.47 14.20
N SER A 181 -8.22 -14.92 13.58
CA SER A 181 -9.37 -14.08 13.26
C SER A 181 -10.04 -13.53 14.52
N LYS A 182 -10.59 -12.30 14.42
CA LYS A 182 -11.25 -11.60 15.53
C LYS A 182 -10.36 -11.42 16.76
N ALA A 183 -9.03 -11.46 16.58
CA ALA A 183 -8.10 -11.12 17.64
C ALA A 183 -8.03 -9.59 17.79
N TYR A 184 -7.79 -9.13 19.01
CA TYR A 184 -7.57 -7.73 19.34
C TYR A 184 -6.19 -7.54 19.96
N ILE A 185 -5.35 -6.77 19.32
CA ILE A 185 -3.99 -6.50 19.81
C ILE A 185 -3.95 -5.10 20.42
N ALA A 186 -3.54 -5.02 21.67
CA ALA A 186 -3.39 -3.74 22.36
C ALA A 186 -2.27 -2.89 21.73
N ALA A 187 -2.50 -1.59 21.62
CA ALA A 187 -1.51 -0.65 21.11
C ALA A 187 -0.16 -0.75 21.84
N GLY A 188 0.95 -0.53 21.13
CA GLY A 188 2.31 -0.59 21.68
C GLY A 188 2.79 -2.01 21.99
N SER A 189 2.13 -3.04 21.48
CA SER A 189 2.53 -4.43 21.73
C SER A 189 3.65 -4.89 20.78
N VAL A 190 4.55 -5.74 21.29
CA VAL A 190 5.54 -6.48 20.50
C VAL A 190 5.13 -7.94 20.43
N ILE A 191 4.64 -8.37 19.27
CA ILE A 191 4.07 -9.71 19.07
C ILE A 191 5.13 -10.64 18.51
N THR A 192 5.51 -11.65 19.29
CA THR A 192 6.55 -12.64 18.97
C THR A 192 6.03 -14.08 18.91
N LYS A 193 4.76 -14.30 19.28
CA LYS A 193 4.13 -15.63 19.33
C LYS A 193 2.77 -15.61 18.66
N THR A 194 2.37 -16.77 18.14
CA THR A 194 1.03 -16.97 17.56
C THR A 194 -0.06 -16.59 18.55
N ILE A 195 -1.07 -15.86 18.08
CA ILE A 195 -2.26 -15.47 18.84
C ILE A 195 -3.45 -16.26 18.30
N PRO A 196 -4.18 -16.98 19.13
CA PRO A 196 -5.39 -17.69 18.70
C PRO A 196 -6.52 -16.73 18.28
N SER A 197 -7.51 -17.25 17.57
CA SER A 197 -8.71 -16.49 17.21
C SER A 197 -9.51 -16.07 18.45
N ASN A 198 -10.20 -14.93 18.37
CA ASN A 198 -11.03 -14.36 19.43
C ASN A 198 -10.26 -14.02 20.73
N HIS A 199 -8.95 -13.78 20.66
CA HIS A 199 -8.14 -13.42 21.83
C HIS A 199 -7.80 -11.93 21.86
N PHE A 200 -7.81 -11.39 23.05
CA PHE A 200 -7.15 -10.12 23.35
C PHE A 200 -5.69 -10.40 23.72
N SER A 201 -4.77 -9.68 23.14
CA SER A 201 -3.34 -9.81 23.44
C SER A 201 -2.71 -8.48 23.74
N ILE A 202 -1.91 -8.44 24.81
CA ILE A 202 -1.13 -7.30 25.23
C ILE A 202 0.30 -7.76 25.54
N ALA A 203 1.29 -7.13 24.91
CA ALA A 203 2.70 -7.47 25.03
C ALA A 203 3.54 -6.19 25.15
N ARG A 204 3.38 -5.50 26.26
CA ARG A 204 4.11 -4.27 26.62
C ARG A 204 4.28 -4.16 28.14
N SER A 205 5.24 -3.37 28.59
CA SER A 205 5.48 -3.10 30.02
C SER A 205 4.26 -2.43 30.66
N LYS A 206 4.01 -2.77 31.94
CA LYS A 206 3.02 -2.06 32.76
C LYS A 206 3.49 -0.63 33.02
N GLN A 207 2.61 0.34 32.87
CA GLN A 207 2.90 1.72 33.21
C GLN A 207 3.18 1.86 34.73
N LYS A 208 4.24 2.61 35.07
CA LYS A 208 4.56 2.99 36.45
C LYS A 208 4.63 4.51 36.52
N ASN A 209 3.85 5.09 37.38
CA ASN A 209 3.91 6.53 37.67
C ASN A 209 4.78 6.78 38.92
N LYS A 210 5.66 7.75 38.84
CA LYS A 210 6.48 8.21 39.96
C LYS A 210 6.30 9.72 40.09
N ILE A 211 6.41 10.24 41.36
CA ILE A 211 6.42 11.68 41.59
C ILE A 211 7.63 12.28 40.86
N ASN A 212 7.42 13.35 40.09
CA ASN A 212 8.53 14.08 39.48
C ASN A 212 9.23 14.90 40.60
N ILE A 213 10.44 14.47 40.96
CA ILE A 213 11.26 15.10 42.00
C ILE A 213 12.14 16.25 41.50
N ASN A 214 12.07 16.54 40.18
CA ASN A 214 12.75 17.70 39.60
C ASN A 214 11.79 18.90 39.61
N LYS A 215 11.68 19.54 40.76
CA LYS A 215 11.17 20.89 40.89
C LYS A 215 12.31 21.80 41.36
#